data_1c3feb03777dc22a5fb7e7a9a9115ac6
#
_entry.id   1c3feb03777dc22a5fb7e7a9a9115ac6
#
_cell.length_a   1.000
_cell.length_b   1.000
_cell.length_c   1.000
_cell.angle_alpha   90.00
_cell.angle_beta   90.00
_cell.angle_gamma   90.00
#
_symmetry.space_group_name_H-M   'P 1'
#
loop_
_entity.id
_entity.type
_entity.pdbx_description
1 polymer ?
#
loop_
_entity_poly.entity_id
_entity_poly.type
_entity_poly.pdbx_seq_one_letter_code
_entity_poly.pdbx_strand_id
1 'polypeptide(L)'
;GTYRSDNENPGEPLSNDTHGSNSSWWHVYQSNEYILNAFRYANKYAPAELELYYNDYNECDTFKMKGIEALLTAVKEAEGAPGEGTRISAMGMQGHYSMTTPSFDRVELAIKRYAAIVGSVQITEFDLKARDGYDGSEKAKQEEYEKQATRYRVLYNVMKNLNQKENIQITGITFWGTVDHYSWLQNRSNVGGGSSGNLPQCPLLFDDKYEPKPAFYVFAGE
;
A
#
# COMPACT_ATOMS: atom_id res chain seq x y z
N GLY A 1 -4.84 5.77 7.52
CA GLY A 1 -4.14 5.10 8.58
C GLY A 1 -4.52 5.59 9.97
N THR A 2 -4.38 4.73 10.91
CA THR A 2 -4.75 4.96 12.31
C THR A 2 -3.59 5.42 13.19
N TYR A 3 -2.39 5.45 12.63
CA TYR A 3 -1.17 5.80 13.34
C TYR A 3 -0.60 7.13 12.86
N ARG A 4 0.01 7.86 13.80
CA ARG A 4 0.72 9.11 13.50
C ARG A 4 1.95 8.84 12.66
N SER A 5 2.15 9.72 11.68
CA SER A 5 3.34 9.77 10.85
C SER A 5 4.22 10.98 11.15
N ASP A 6 3.97 11.68 12.28
CA ASP A 6 4.74 12.84 12.69
C ASP A 6 5.97 12.48 13.56
N ASN A 7 6.80 13.50 13.81
CA ASN A 7 8.05 13.34 14.54
C ASN A 7 7.89 13.26 16.06
N GLU A 8 6.77 13.70 16.61
CA GLU A 8 6.62 13.84 18.07
C GLU A 8 6.32 12.50 18.72
N ASN A 9 5.39 11.72 18.11
CA ASN A 9 5.00 10.41 18.64
C ASN A 9 4.79 9.40 17.50
N PRO A 10 5.86 8.96 16.85
CA PRO A 10 5.74 7.97 15.79
C PRO A 10 5.25 6.64 16.37
N GLY A 11 4.22 6.09 15.74
CA GLY A 11 3.62 4.83 16.17
C GLY A 11 2.44 4.99 17.13
N GLU A 12 2.14 6.20 17.60
CA GLU A 12 0.93 6.42 18.37
C GLU A 12 -0.28 6.65 17.47
N PRO A 13 -1.48 6.29 17.95
CA PRO A 13 -2.71 6.59 17.25
C PRO A 13 -2.90 8.10 17.05
N LEU A 14 -3.46 8.47 15.89
CA LEU A 14 -3.76 9.89 15.62
C LEU A 14 -4.78 10.43 16.62
N SER A 15 -4.44 11.52 17.30
CA SER A 15 -5.38 12.26 18.10
C SER A 15 -6.34 13.06 17.23
N ASN A 16 -7.51 13.39 17.76
CA ASN A 16 -8.67 13.90 17.03
C ASN A 16 -8.52 15.26 16.37
N ASP A 17 -7.50 16.01 16.68
CA ASP A 17 -7.59 17.46 16.58
C ASP A 17 -6.74 18.09 15.48
N THR A 18 -5.81 17.37 14.90
CA THR A 18 -4.86 18.03 14.00
C THR A 18 -4.81 17.52 12.57
N HIS A 19 -5.25 16.29 12.27
CA HIS A 19 -5.11 15.72 10.93
C HIS A 19 -6.32 14.88 10.46
N GLY A 20 -7.48 15.09 11.03
CA GLY A 20 -8.73 14.61 10.45
C GLY A 20 -8.89 13.10 10.37
N SER A 21 -8.28 12.35 11.25
CA SER A 21 -8.63 10.94 11.40
C SER A 21 -10.01 10.83 12.04
N ASN A 22 -11.03 10.83 11.19
CA ASN A 22 -12.42 10.62 11.61
C ASN A 22 -12.73 9.13 11.83
N SER A 23 -11.77 8.36 12.33
CA SER A 23 -12.01 6.95 12.64
C SER A 23 -12.97 6.83 13.82
N SER A 24 -14.20 6.37 13.54
CA SER A 24 -15.19 6.07 14.59
C SER A 24 -14.67 5.05 15.59
N TRP A 25 -13.85 4.12 15.16
CA TRP A 25 -13.20 3.14 16.02
C TRP A 25 -12.23 3.79 17.00
N TRP A 26 -11.41 4.74 16.53
CA TRP A 26 -10.54 5.50 17.39
C TRP A 26 -11.34 6.31 18.43
N HIS A 27 -12.46 6.94 18.04
CA HIS A 27 -13.30 7.69 18.96
C HIS A 27 -13.87 6.85 20.11
N VAL A 28 -14.15 5.57 19.82
CA VAL A 28 -14.69 4.64 20.84
C VAL A 28 -13.58 4.10 21.74
N TYR A 29 -12.47 3.64 21.15
CA TYR A 29 -11.44 2.89 21.88
C TYR A 29 -10.34 3.78 22.48
N GLN A 30 -10.08 4.94 21.89
CA GLN A 30 -8.97 5.84 22.22
C GLN A 30 -7.58 5.14 22.28
N SER A 31 -7.44 4.03 21.57
CA SER A 31 -6.25 3.20 21.48
C SER A 31 -6.28 2.33 20.23
N ASN A 32 -5.21 1.56 19.97
CA ASN A 32 -5.16 0.56 18.91
C ASN A 32 -5.87 -0.76 19.25
N GLU A 33 -6.46 -0.87 20.42
CA GLU A 33 -7.11 -2.10 20.92
C GLU A 33 -8.20 -2.61 19.96
N TYR A 34 -8.88 -1.73 19.24
CA TYR A 34 -9.88 -2.17 18.25
C TYR A 34 -9.26 -2.99 17.11
N ILE A 35 -8.00 -2.72 16.73
CA ILE A 35 -7.30 -3.50 15.71
C ILE A 35 -6.92 -4.86 16.27
N LEU A 36 -6.38 -4.91 17.51
CA LEU A 36 -6.08 -6.17 18.18
C LEU A 36 -7.35 -7.02 18.32
N ASN A 37 -8.46 -6.40 18.70
CA ASN A 37 -9.75 -7.09 18.80
C ASN A 37 -10.24 -7.61 17.45
N ALA A 38 -10.06 -6.86 16.35
CA ALA A 38 -10.37 -7.36 15.02
C ALA A 38 -9.58 -8.63 14.67
N PHE A 39 -8.26 -8.65 14.97
CA PHE A 39 -7.43 -9.83 14.77
C PHE A 39 -7.79 -10.99 15.72
N ARG A 40 -8.17 -10.72 16.98
CA ARG A 40 -8.68 -11.74 17.92
C ARG A 40 -9.96 -12.38 17.41
N TYR A 41 -10.92 -11.56 16.94
CA TYR A 41 -12.16 -12.07 16.35
C TYR A 41 -11.91 -12.86 15.05
N ALA A 42 -11.03 -12.35 14.18
CA ALA A 42 -10.65 -13.08 12.99
C ALA A 42 -9.96 -14.41 13.34
N ASN A 43 -9.05 -14.44 14.30
CA ASN A 43 -8.43 -15.68 14.76
C ASN A 43 -9.44 -16.68 15.35
N LYS A 44 -10.48 -16.18 16.04
CA LYS A 44 -11.51 -17.02 16.65
C LYS A 44 -12.49 -17.63 15.63
N TYR A 45 -12.88 -16.87 14.61
CA TYR A 45 -14.00 -17.25 13.76
C TYR A 45 -13.61 -17.58 12.31
N ALA A 46 -12.47 -17.13 11.83
CA ALA A 46 -12.01 -17.47 10.48
C ALA A 46 -11.35 -18.86 10.47
N PRO A 47 -11.48 -19.61 9.36
CA PRO A 47 -10.76 -20.85 9.16
C PRO A 47 -9.25 -20.67 9.42
N ALA A 48 -8.62 -21.70 10.00
CA ALA A 48 -7.21 -21.62 10.41
C ALA A 48 -6.25 -21.41 9.23
N GLU A 49 -6.62 -21.90 8.05
CA GLU A 49 -5.88 -21.78 6.79
C GLU A 49 -6.00 -20.40 6.12
N LEU A 50 -6.97 -19.58 6.58
CA LEU A 50 -7.12 -18.22 6.02
C LEU A 50 -6.01 -17.32 6.50
N GLU A 51 -5.27 -16.72 5.58
CA GLU A 51 -4.26 -15.73 5.89
C GLU A 51 -4.89 -14.40 6.29
N LEU A 52 -4.40 -13.80 7.38
CA LEU A 52 -4.88 -12.53 7.91
C LEU A 52 -3.85 -11.44 7.68
N TYR A 53 -4.28 -10.35 7.06
CA TYR A 53 -3.43 -9.22 6.67
C TYR A 53 -3.83 -7.95 7.40
N TYR A 54 -2.84 -7.18 7.86
CA TYR A 54 -3.05 -5.77 8.12
C TYR A 54 -2.76 -4.99 6.84
N ASN A 55 -3.70 -4.18 6.37
CA ASN A 55 -3.58 -3.41 5.13
C ASN A 55 -3.58 -1.91 5.40
N ASP A 56 -2.58 -1.17 4.89
CA ASP A 56 -2.48 0.28 5.10
C ASP A 56 -1.83 0.99 3.90
N TYR A 57 -1.95 2.32 3.86
CA TYR A 57 -1.40 3.20 2.82
C TYR A 57 -0.31 4.11 3.37
N ASN A 58 0.40 4.83 2.50
CA ASN A 58 1.59 5.64 2.82
C ASN A 58 2.65 4.84 3.59
N GLU A 59 2.67 3.56 3.40
CA GLU A 59 3.44 2.57 4.14
C GLU A 59 4.95 2.74 3.97
N CYS A 60 5.38 3.49 2.93
CA CYS A 60 6.79 3.84 2.71
C CYS A 60 7.22 5.17 3.34
N ASP A 61 6.29 5.94 3.93
CA ASP A 61 6.64 7.14 4.70
C ASP A 61 7.37 6.76 5.98
N THR A 62 8.37 7.58 6.38
CA THR A 62 9.26 7.22 7.51
C THR A 62 8.52 7.06 8.83
N PHE A 63 7.60 7.98 9.12
CA PHE A 63 6.89 7.98 10.41
C PHE A 63 5.73 7.02 10.39
N LYS A 64 5.01 6.96 9.25
CA LYS A 64 3.95 5.98 9.04
C LYS A 64 4.48 4.56 9.14
N MET A 65 5.65 4.28 8.57
CA MET A 65 6.33 2.99 8.67
C MET A 65 6.58 2.57 10.13
N LYS A 66 7.12 3.48 10.95
CA LYS A 66 7.31 3.20 12.39
C LYS A 66 6.00 2.88 13.11
N GLY A 67 4.93 3.60 12.77
CA GLY A 67 3.60 3.33 13.32
C GLY A 67 3.06 1.96 12.92
N ILE A 68 3.22 1.59 11.65
CA ILE A 68 2.83 0.27 11.15
C ILE A 68 3.66 -0.83 11.83
N GLU A 69 4.98 -0.65 11.96
CA GLU A 69 5.85 -1.61 12.67
C GLU A 69 5.41 -1.83 14.12
N ALA A 70 5.13 -0.75 14.85
CA ALA A 70 4.66 -0.85 16.23
C ALA A 70 3.33 -1.63 16.32
N LEU A 71 2.42 -1.39 15.37
CA LEU A 71 1.15 -2.11 15.31
C LEU A 71 1.35 -3.59 14.98
N LEU A 72 2.11 -3.90 13.93
CA LEU A 72 2.40 -5.28 13.53
C LEU A 72 3.05 -6.07 14.66
N THR A 73 4.01 -5.43 15.37
CA THR A 73 4.64 -6.00 16.55
C THR A 73 3.63 -6.29 17.65
N ALA A 74 2.76 -5.33 17.98
CA ALA A 74 1.73 -5.54 19.01
C ALA A 74 0.76 -6.67 18.65
N VAL A 75 0.36 -6.78 17.38
CA VAL A 75 -0.51 -7.88 16.92
C VAL A 75 0.24 -9.21 16.98
N LYS A 76 1.53 -9.23 16.61
CA LYS A 76 2.39 -10.42 16.64
C LYS A 76 2.65 -10.91 18.05
N GLU A 77 2.97 -10.02 18.97
CA GLU A 77 3.20 -10.35 20.39
C GLU A 77 1.93 -10.84 21.10
N ALA A 78 0.75 -10.47 20.61
CA ALA A 78 -0.53 -10.92 21.17
C ALA A 78 -1.02 -12.24 20.53
N GLU A 79 -0.22 -12.91 19.70
CA GLU A 79 -0.61 -14.19 19.09
C GLU A 79 -0.94 -15.26 20.13
N GLY A 80 -1.93 -16.09 19.82
CA GLY A 80 -2.39 -17.17 20.69
C GLY A 80 -3.39 -18.07 20.00
N ALA A 81 -3.86 -19.07 20.74
CA ALA A 81 -4.86 -20.00 20.26
C ALA A 81 -6.18 -19.28 19.84
N PRO A 82 -7.00 -19.89 18.95
CA PRO A 82 -8.29 -19.33 18.58
C PRO A 82 -9.16 -19.00 19.79
N GLY A 83 -9.53 -17.72 19.93
CA GLY A 83 -10.30 -17.21 21.06
C GLY A 83 -9.48 -16.69 22.24
N GLU A 84 -8.16 -16.91 22.26
CA GLU A 84 -7.25 -16.46 23.31
C GLU A 84 -6.35 -15.29 22.85
N GLY A 85 -5.90 -15.31 21.61
CA GLY A 85 -5.00 -14.30 21.06
C GLY A 85 -5.31 -13.88 19.63
N THR A 86 -4.40 -13.11 19.06
CA THR A 86 -4.41 -12.71 17.66
C THR A 86 -3.78 -13.77 16.76
N ARG A 87 -3.86 -13.58 15.46
CA ARG A 87 -3.09 -14.26 14.42
C ARG A 87 -2.88 -13.27 13.27
N ILE A 88 -1.66 -13.18 12.75
CA ILE A 88 -1.35 -12.35 11.59
C ILE A 88 -0.38 -13.10 10.66
N SER A 89 -0.67 -13.05 9.35
CA SER A 89 0.12 -13.74 8.34
C SER A 89 1.02 -12.78 7.55
N ALA A 90 0.53 -11.56 7.27
CA ALA A 90 1.25 -10.66 6.39
C ALA A 90 0.88 -9.18 6.58
N MET A 91 1.71 -8.31 6.00
CA MET A 91 1.40 -6.90 5.77
C MET A 91 0.90 -6.69 4.33
N GLY A 92 -0.27 -6.09 4.17
CA GLY A 92 -0.77 -5.55 2.92
C GLY A 92 -0.31 -4.10 2.75
N MET A 93 0.54 -3.85 1.76
CA MET A 93 0.93 -2.51 1.34
C MET A 93 -0.01 -2.09 0.21
N GLN A 94 -0.80 -1.02 0.40
CA GLN A 94 -1.74 -0.60 -0.66
C GLN A 94 -1.03 -0.29 -1.96
N GLY A 95 0.12 0.39 -1.92
CA GLY A 95 0.90 0.62 -3.13
C GLY A 95 0.34 1.72 -4.01
N HIS A 96 -0.42 2.68 -3.43
CA HIS A 96 -0.84 3.89 -4.14
C HIS A 96 0.33 4.85 -4.27
N TYR A 97 1.13 4.67 -5.31
CA TYR A 97 2.34 5.43 -5.53
C TYR A 97 2.15 6.50 -6.61
N SER A 98 3.18 7.30 -6.82
CA SER A 98 3.26 8.22 -7.96
C SER A 98 4.43 7.84 -8.87
N MET A 99 4.53 8.53 -9.99
CA MET A 99 5.66 8.37 -10.91
C MET A 99 7.03 8.70 -10.29
N THR A 100 7.05 9.38 -9.14
CA THR A 100 8.29 9.83 -8.49
C THR A 100 8.43 9.35 -7.04
N THR A 101 7.33 9.10 -6.34
CA THR A 101 7.31 8.74 -4.92
C THR A 101 6.49 7.46 -4.67
N PRO A 102 6.89 6.67 -3.66
CA PRO A 102 8.13 6.70 -2.89
C PRO A 102 9.36 6.35 -3.75
N SER A 103 10.58 6.63 -3.27
CA SER A 103 11.80 6.12 -3.94
C SER A 103 11.87 4.59 -3.86
N PHE A 104 12.61 3.98 -4.76
CA PHE A 104 12.76 2.51 -4.82
C PHE A 104 13.36 1.94 -3.53
N ASP A 105 14.38 2.62 -2.98
CA ASP A 105 15.01 2.24 -1.72
C ASP A 105 14.03 2.28 -0.53
N ARG A 106 13.06 3.21 -0.57
CA ARG A 106 12.03 3.31 0.47
C ARG A 106 11.04 2.16 0.40
N VAL A 107 10.66 1.74 -0.81
CA VAL A 107 9.80 0.56 -1.01
C VAL A 107 10.53 -0.69 -0.53
N GLU A 108 11.79 -0.86 -0.93
CA GLU A 108 12.63 -1.98 -0.51
C GLU A 108 12.76 -2.05 1.02
N LEU A 109 13.07 -0.90 1.65
CA LEU A 109 13.19 -0.79 3.10
C LEU A 109 11.87 -1.17 3.82
N ALA A 110 10.74 -0.66 3.35
CA ALA A 110 9.43 -0.95 3.93
C ALA A 110 9.11 -2.44 3.89
N ILE A 111 9.29 -3.07 2.72
CA ILE A 111 9.07 -4.51 2.53
C ILE A 111 9.96 -5.31 3.52
N LYS A 112 11.25 -5.01 3.59
CA LYS A 112 12.19 -5.71 4.51
C LYS A 112 11.76 -5.60 5.97
N ARG A 113 11.37 -4.41 6.39
CA ARG A 113 10.97 -4.15 7.77
C ARG A 113 9.69 -4.88 8.17
N TYR A 114 8.68 -4.85 7.31
CA TYR A 114 7.42 -5.53 7.58
C TYR A 114 7.56 -7.05 7.53
N ALA A 115 8.25 -7.57 6.53
CA ALA A 115 8.51 -9.00 6.42
C ALA A 115 9.29 -9.56 7.61
N ALA A 116 10.19 -8.77 8.21
CA ALA A 116 10.92 -9.16 9.41
C ALA A 116 10.00 -9.36 10.64
N ILE A 117 8.83 -8.71 10.67
CA ILE A 117 7.87 -8.84 11.78
C ILE A 117 6.85 -9.95 11.51
N VAL A 118 6.23 -9.94 10.33
CA VAL A 118 5.08 -10.80 10.03
C VAL A 118 5.36 -11.91 9.01
N GLY A 119 6.56 -11.96 8.45
CA GLY A 119 7.02 -13.03 7.56
C GLY A 119 6.75 -12.79 6.08
N SER A 120 5.66 -12.16 5.70
CA SER A 120 5.32 -11.91 4.30
C SER A 120 4.66 -10.55 4.06
N VAL A 121 4.70 -10.13 2.78
CA VAL A 121 4.12 -8.86 2.31
C VAL A 121 3.36 -9.10 1.01
N GLN A 122 2.28 -8.35 0.79
CA GLN A 122 1.57 -8.29 -0.48
C GLN A 122 1.34 -6.84 -0.88
N ILE A 123 1.44 -6.53 -2.18
CA ILE A 123 0.97 -5.25 -2.70
C ILE A 123 -0.49 -5.42 -3.08
N THR A 124 -1.38 -4.67 -2.43
CA THR A 124 -2.82 -4.99 -2.44
C THR A 124 -3.66 -4.09 -3.34
N GLU A 125 -3.17 -2.89 -3.68
CA GLU A 125 -3.95 -1.88 -4.40
C GLU A 125 -3.08 -1.06 -5.35
N PHE A 126 -2.20 -1.74 -6.10
CA PHE A 126 -1.13 -1.10 -6.86
C PHE A 126 -1.65 -0.21 -7.97
N ASP A 127 -1.27 1.06 -7.92
CA ASP A 127 -1.47 2.02 -9.01
C ASP A 127 -0.37 3.11 -8.98
N LEU A 128 -0.18 3.81 -10.12
CA LEU A 128 0.80 4.89 -10.26
C LEU A 128 0.13 6.17 -10.74
N LYS A 129 -0.04 7.14 -9.83
CA LYS A 129 -0.50 8.48 -10.18
C LYS A 129 0.43 9.10 -11.23
N ALA A 130 -0.14 9.67 -12.28
CA ALA A 130 0.58 10.38 -13.32
C ALA A 130 1.39 11.56 -12.77
N ARG A 131 2.44 11.96 -13.50
CA ARG A 131 3.29 13.12 -13.14
C ARG A 131 2.47 14.40 -13.06
N ASP A 132 2.92 15.30 -12.22
CA ASP A 132 2.41 16.67 -12.22
C ASP A 132 2.62 17.31 -13.60
N GLY A 133 1.58 17.95 -14.10
CA GLY A 133 1.56 18.55 -15.44
C GLY A 133 1.19 17.59 -16.58
N TYR A 134 0.83 16.34 -16.30
CA TYR A 134 0.24 15.45 -17.28
C TYR A 134 -1.15 15.98 -17.69
N ASP A 135 -1.33 16.30 -18.96
CA ASP A 135 -2.53 16.96 -19.50
C ASP A 135 -3.47 16.02 -20.26
N GLY A 136 -3.10 14.75 -20.40
CA GLY A 136 -3.89 13.74 -21.10
C GLY A 136 -3.89 13.88 -22.63
N SER A 137 -3.12 14.81 -23.23
CA SER A 137 -2.98 14.87 -24.69
C SER A 137 -2.35 13.58 -25.23
N GLU A 138 -2.62 13.24 -26.49
CA GLU A 138 -2.10 11.99 -27.09
C GLU A 138 -0.57 11.91 -27.03
N LYS A 139 0.12 13.05 -27.20
CA LYS A 139 1.57 13.12 -27.06
C LYS A 139 2.01 12.87 -25.62
N ALA A 140 1.35 13.49 -24.65
CA ALA A 140 1.66 13.31 -23.23
C ALA A 140 1.34 11.88 -22.75
N LYS A 141 0.24 11.28 -23.25
CA LYS A 141 -0.10 9.88 -22.95
C LYS A 141 1.01 8.92 -23.37
N GLN A 142 1.53 9.02 -24.59
CA GLN A 142 2.57 8.12 -25.06
C GLN A 142 3.83 8.22 -24.18
N GLU A 143 4.26 9.43 -23.87
CA GLU A 143 5.41 9.64 -23.00
C GLU A 143 5.17 9.12 -21.57
N GLU A 144 3.97 9.32 -21.03
CA GLU A 144 3.62 8.90 -19.68
C GLU A 144 3.56 7.38 -19.57
N TYR A 145 3.00 6.69 -20.58
CA TYR A 145 2.93 5.22 -20.61
C TYR A 145 4.31 4.57 -20.62
N GLU A 146 5.27 5.11 -21.37
CA GLU A 146 6.64 4.61 -21.39
C GLU A 146 7.36 4.82 -20.04
N LYS A 147 7.19 5.98 -19.44
CA LYS A 147 7.76 6.28 -18.13
C LYS A 147 7.11 5.45 -17.03
N GLN A 148 5.81 5.24 -17.10
CA GLN A 148 5.06 4.38 -16.20
C GLN A 148 5.58 2.93 -16.27
N ALA A 149 5.73 2.39 -17.49
CA ALA A 149 6.29 1.05 -17.69
C ALA A 149 7.69 0.92 -17.11
N THR A 150 8.53 1.95 -17.29
CA THR A 150 9.87 1.99 -16.71
C THR A 150 9.82 1.96 -15.18
N ARG A 151 8.95 2.76 -14.56
CA ARG A 151 8.81 2.79 -13.10
C ARG A 151 8.27 1.47 -12.56
N TYR A 152 7.24 0.91 -13.18
CA TYR A 152 6.73 -0.41 -12.82
C TYR A 152 7.79 -1.50 -12.93
N ARG A 153 8.59 -1.48 -13.99
CA ARG A 153 9.68 -2.45 -14.18
C ARG A 153 10.70 -2.40 -13.05
N VAL A 154 11.11 -1.19 -12.61
CA VAL A 154 12.06 -1.06 -11.50
C VAL A 154 11.44 -1.54 -10.19
N LEU A 155 10.21 -1.12 -9.87
CA LEU A 155 9.49 -1.58 -8.67
C LEU A 155 9.31 -3.10 -8.67
N TYR A 156 8.89 -3.68 -9.79
CA TYR A 156 8.75 -5.13 -9.93
C TYR A 156 10.08 -5.86 -9.74
N ASN A 157 11.16 -5.34 -10.30
CA ASN A 157 12.50 -5.94 -10.13
C ASN A 157 12.99 -5.83 -8.67
N VAL A 158 12.69 -4.76 -7.94
CA VAL A 158 12.96 -4.68 -6.50
C VAL A 158 12.26 -5.82 -5.78
N MET A 159 10.95 -5.98 -5.97
CA MET A 159 10.17 -7.04 -5.34
C MET A 159 10.65 -8.44 -5.73
N LYS A 160 10.92 -8.66 -7.02
CA LYS A 160 11.45 -9.92 -7.52
C LYS A 160 12.82 -10.28 -6.93
N ASN A 161 13.72 -9.31 -6.81
CA ASN A 161 15.02 -9.51 -6.20
C ASN A 161 14.91 -9.85 -4.70
N LEU A 162 14.05 -9.15 -3.96
CA LEU A 162 13.80 -9.45 -2.56
C LEU A 162 13.28 -10.88 -2.36
N ASN A 163 12.34 -11.28 -3.20
CA ASN A 163 11.77 -12.63 -3.16
C ASN A 163 12.81 -13.70 -3.51
N GLN A 164 13.54 -13.53 -4.62
CA GLN A 164 14.45 -14.56 -5.14
C GLN A 164 15.80 -14.62 -4.46
N LYS A 165 16.35 -13.47 -4.04
CA LYS A 165 17.74 -13.39 -3.53
C LYS A 165 17.81 -13.25 -2.02
N GLU A 166 16.82 -12.62 -1.39
CA GLU A 166 16.82 -12.37 0.04
C GLU A 166 15.78 -13.24 0.79
N ASN A 167 15.07 -14.10 0.06
CA ASN A 167 14.05 -15.01 0.61
C ASN A 167 12.93 -14.28 1.40
N ILE A 168 12.64 -13.04 1.00
CA ILE A 168 11.53 -12.28 1.56
C ILE A 168 10.26 -12.63 0.79
N GLN A 169 9.27 -13.15 1.47
CA GLN A 169 8.03 -13.60 0.83
C GLN A 169 7.15 -12.41 0.43
N ILE A 170 7.07 -12.14 -0.88
CA ILE A 170 6.10 -11.24 -1.49
C ILE A 170 5.08 -12.13 -2.20
N THR A 171 3.87 -12.23 -1.63
CA THR A 171 2.88 -13.23 -2.00
C THR A 171 2.04 -12.85 -3.22
N GLY A 172 2.01 -11.58 -3.59
CA GLY A 172 1.26 -11.13 -4.76
C GLY A 172 1.30 -9.62 -4.97
N ILE A 173 0.80 -9.24 -6.16
CA ILE A 173 0.55 -7.85 -6.54
C ILE A 173 -0.86 -7.78 -7.12
N THR A 174 -1.72 -6.98 -6.52
CA THR A 174 -3.07 -6.69 -7.00
C THR A 174 -3.13 -5.25 -7.48
N PHE A 175 -3.57 -5.03 -8.71
CA PHE A 175 -3.80 -3.69 -9.25
C PHE A 175 -5.15 -3.15 -8.80
N TRP A 176 -5.21 -1.86 -8.44
CA TRP A 176 -6.44 -1.23 -7.94
C TRP A 176 -7.34 -0.73 -9.08
N GLY A 177 -7.70 -1.64 -9.93
CA GLY A 177 -8.58 -1.44 -11.08
C GLY A 177 -8.06 -2.09 -12.35
N THR A 178 -8.88 -2.07 -13.40
CA THR A 178 -8.57 -2.70 -14.69
C THR A 178 -8.12 -1.67 -15.72
N VAL A 179 -8.90 -0.63 -15.94
CA VAL A 179 -8.69 0.39 -16.98
C VAL A 179 -8.63 1.79 -16.41
N ASP A 180 -7.85 2.66 -17.02
CA ASP A 180 -7.55 4.00 -16.52
C ASP A 180 -8.81 4.83 -16.26
N HIS A 181 -9.80 4.79 -17.14
CA HIS A 181 -11.04 5.57 -17.03
C HIS A 181 -11.82 5.34 -15.72
N TYR A 182 -11.80 4.13 -15.20
CA TYR A 182 -12.52 3.78 -13.96
C TYR A 182 -11.66 3.88 -12.70
N SER A 183 -10.41 4.33 -12.82
CA SER A 183 -9.56 4.52 -11.64
C SER A 183 -10.13 5.59 -10.71
N TRP A 184 -10.08 5.32 -9.42
CA TRP A 184 -10.44 6.28 -8.38
C TRP A 184 -9.62 7.57 -8.42
N LEU A 185 -8.42 7.52 -9.01
CA LEU A 185 -7.52 8.68 -9.18
C LEU A 185 -8.07 9.72 -10.17
N GLN A 186 -9.01 9.35 -11.07
CA GLN A 186 -9.64 10.32 -11.98
C GLN A 186 -10.40 11.43 -11.22
N ASN A 187 -10.86 11.14 -10.02
CA ASN A 187 -11.67 12.06 -9.20
C ASN A 187 -10.95 12.52 -7.92
N ARG A 188 -9.66 12.21 -7.76
CA ARG A 188 -8.88 12.57 -6.56
C ARG A 188 -7.56 13.24 -6.93
N SER A 189 -7.54 14.57 -6.78
CA SER A 189 -6.38 15.41 -7.08
C SER A 189 -5.24 15.36 -6.04
N ASN A 190 -5.47 14.83 -4.83
CA ASN A 190 -4.58 15.04 -3.67
C ASN A 190 -3.78 13.80 -3.24
N VAL A 191 -3.79 12.72 -4.00
CA VAL A 191 -3.05 11.51 -3.65
C VAL A 191 -1.59 11.65 -4.05
N GLY A 192 -0.68 11.41 -3.10
CA GLY A 192 0.77 11.49 -3.34
C GLY A 192 1.37 12.90 -3.29
N GLY A 193 0.66 13.89 -2.71
CA GLY A 193 1.24 15.20 -2.35
C GLY A 193 1.35 16.22 -3.46
N GLY A 194 0.70 16.05 -4.60
CA GLY A 194 0.62 17.05 -5.66
C GLY A 194 -0.69 17.85 -5.62
N SER A 195 -0.61 19.16 -5.81
CA SER A 195 -1.77 20.02 -6.02
C SER A 195 -2.17 19.98 -7.50
N SER A 196 -2.97 19.04 -7.90
CA SER A 196 -3.51 19.07 -9.24
C SER A 196 -5.03 18.96 -9.16
N GLY A 197 -5.72 19.91 -9.74
CA GLY A 197 -7.15 19.82 -10.01
C GLY A 197 -7.45 18.55 -10.83
N ASN A 198 -8.68 18.37 -11.26
CA ASN A 198 -9.16 17.22 -12.06
C ASN A 198 -8.33 16.98 -13.35
N LEU A 199 -7.04 16.65 -13.18
CA LEU A 199 -6.18 16.29 -14.30
C LEU A 199 -6.39 14.81 -14.63
N PRO A 200 -6.38 14.47 -15.93
CA PRO A 200 -6.51 13.07 -16.35
C PRO A 200 -5.41 12.22 -15.72
N GLN A 201 -5.73 10.99 -15.41
CA GLN A 201 -4.82 10.01 -14.83
C GLN A 201 -4.72 8.77 -15.71
N CYS A 202 -3.61 8.08 -15.66
CA CYS A 202 -3.40 6.83 -16.41
C CYS A 202 -2.68 5.77 -15.56
N PRO A 203 -3.22 5.40 -14.37
CA PRO A 203 -2.47 4.68 -13.34
C PRO A 203 -2.35 3.18 -13.56
N LEU A 204 -3.17 2.58 -14.43
CA LEU A 204 -3.36 1.14 -14.51
C LEU A 204 -2.64 0.50 -15.72
N LEU A 205 -2.89 -0.78 -15.96
CA LEU A 205 -2.22 -1.55 -17.01
C LEU A 205 -2.91 -1.46 -18.39
N PHE A 206 -4.19 -1.11 -18.40
CA PHE A 206 -4.98 -0.97 -19.61
C PHE A 206 -5.46 0.47 -19.76
N ASP A 207 -5.50 0.95 -20.99
CA ASP A 207 -6.00 2.27 -21.33
C ASP A 207 -7.54 2.35 -21.38
N ASP A 208 -8.09 3.51 -21.71
CA ASP A 208 -9.52 3.74 -21.78
C ASP A 208 -10.24 2.93 -22.88
N LYS A 209 -9.50 2.31 -23.80
CA LYS A 209 -10.01 1.44 -24.86
C LYS A 209 -9.84 -0.04 -24.56
N TYR A 210 -9.40 -0.36 -23.32
CA TYR A 210 -9.06 -1.71 -22.88
C TYR A 210 -7.85 -2.32 -23.61
N GLU A 211 -7.02 -1.48 -24.23
CA GLU A 211 -5.78 -1.93 -24.86
C GLU A 211 -4.67 -2.02 -23.81
N PRO A 212 -3.81 -3.05 -23.86
CA PRO A 212 -2.70 -3.17 -22.93
C PRO A 212 -1.67 -2.07 -23.18
N LYS A 213 -1.28 -1.39 -22.10
CA LYS A 213 -0.23 -0.38 -22.12
C LYS A 213 1.16 -1.04 -22.00
N PRO A 214 2.27 -0.33 -22.30
CA PRO A 214 3.63 -0.86 -22.11
C PRO A 214 3.88 -1.43 -20.72
N ALA A 215 3.21 -0.89 -19.69
CA ALA A 215 3.28 -1.38 -18.32
C ALA A 215 2.73 -2.81 -18.15
N PHE A 216 1.75 -3.23 -18.95
CA PHE A 216 1.20 -4.58 -18.90
C PHE A 216 2.27 -5.64 -19.17
N TYR A 217 3.10 -5.43 -20.18
CA TYR A 217 4.14 -6.38 -20.61
C TYR A 217 5.27 -6.56 -19.57
N VAL A 218 5.42 -5.61 -18.65
CA VAL A 218 6.35 -5.75 -17.51
C VAL A 218 5.97 -6.94 -16.62
N PHE A 219 4.66 -7.17 -16.44
CA PHE A 219 4.12 -8.23 -15.57
C PHE A 219 3.74 -9.50 -16.35
N ALA A 220 3.44 -9.39 -17.63
CA ALA A 220 3.16 -10.54 -18.49
C ALA A 220 4.39 -11.40 -18.81
N GLY A 221 5.60 -10.88 -18.57
CA GLY A 221 6.83 -11.63 -18.77
C GLY A 221 7.33 -11.63 -20.22
N GLU A 222 6.92 -10.64 -21.01
CA GLU A 222 7.38 -10.41 -22.39
C GLU A 222 8.45 -9.32 -22.49
#